data_998910e502d1e25937f7b3644c6d9657
#
_entry.id   998910e502d1e25937f7b3644c6d9657
#
_cell.length_a   1.000
_cell.length_b   1.000
_cell.length_c   1.000
_cell.angle_alpha   90.00
_cell.angle_beta   90.00
_cell.angle_gamma   90.00
#
_symmetry.space_group_name_H-M   'P 1'
#
loop_
_entity.id
_entity.type
_entity.pdbx_description
1 polymer ?
#
loop_
_entity_poly.entity_id
_entity_poly.type
_entity_poly.pdbx_seq_one_letter_code
_entity_poly.pdbx_strand_id
1 'polypeptide(L)'
;FEAKGIDFSQIPDLPSHYEASAPGVGFAAGGGVAKAVEEVIHRLHPEVAVKTAAAEGLNECRKMLRIARTGKYDGYLLEGMACPGGCIAGAGTVQPPEKSRRALEKYKAAVSISNPMDSQYLEGTRLLYENEADWDRVGRH
;
A
#
# COMPACT_ATOMS: atom_id res chain seq x y z
N PHE A 1 -29.45 5.45 -1.28
CA PHE A 1 -29.97 4.10 -1.04
C PHE A 1 -31.37 4.17 -0.41
N GLU A 2 -31.56 4.94 0.63
CA GLU A 2 -32.86 5.09 1.31
C GLU A 2 -33.97 5.52 0.34
N ALA A 3 -33.72 6.53 -0.49
CA ALA A 3 -34.67 7.02 -1.52
C ALA A 3 -35.04 5.94 -2.59
N LYS A 4 -34.24 4.88 -2.70
CA LYS A 4 -34.49 3.74 -3.60
C LYS A 4 -35.07 2.53 -2.84
N GLY A 5 -35.31 2.65 -1.55
CA GLY A 5 -35.79 1.56 -0.72
C GLY A 5 -34.82 0.38 -0.60
N ILE A 6 -33.51 0.62 -0.78
CA ILE A 6 -32.48 -0.42 -0.67
C ILE A 6 -32.18 -0.67 0.80
N ASP A 7 -32.52 -1.85 1.26
CA ASP A 7 -32.19 -2.35 2.60
C ASP A 7 -30.92 -3.20 2.53
N PHE A 8 -29.83 -2.71 3.12
CA PHE A 8 -28.55 -3.40 3.15
C PHE A 8 -28.60 -4.76 3.87
N SER A 9 -29.53 -4.93 4.84
CA SER A 9 -29.68 -6.20 5.53
C SER A 9 -30.22 -7.34 4.65
N GLN A 10 -30.82 -6.99 3.50
CA GLN A 10 -31.37 -7.92 2.51
C GLN A 10 -30.38 -8.22 1.38
N ILE A 11 -29.23 -7.55 1.34
CA ILE A 11 -28.22 -7.80 0.32
C ILE A 11 -27.38 -8.99 0.77
N PRO A 12 -27.33 -10.09 -0.01
CA PRO A 12 -26.52 -11.24 0.35
C PRO A 12 -25.04 -10.88 0.31
N ASP A 13 -24.28 -11.43 1.25
CA ASP A 13 -22.82 -11.36 1.21
C ASP A 13 -22.32 -12.05 -0.06
N LEU A 14 -21.71 -11.31 -0.94
CA LEU A 14 -21.00 -11.88 -2.08
C LEU A 14 -19.62 -12.34 -1.61
N PRO A 15 -19.20 -13.56 -1.96
CA PRO A 15 -17.85 -14.00 -1.68
C PRO A 15 -16.89 -13.01 -2.34
N SER A 16 -15.96 -12.47 -1.56
CA SER A 16 -14.89 -11.65 -2.10
C SER A 16 -14.00 -12.52 -2.97
N HIS A 17 -14.07 -12.33 -4.28
CA HIS A 17 -13.18 -13.00 -5.22
C HIS A 17 -11.83 -12.29 -5.34
N TYR A 18 -11.63 -11.22 -4.57
CA TYR A 18 -10.45 -10.38 -4.62
C TYR A 18 -9.55 -10.67 -3.42
N GLU A 19 -8.57 -11.53 -3.61
CA GLU A 19 -7.52 -11.71 -2.60
C GLU A 19 -6.37 -10.73 -2.88
N ALA A 20 -6.22 -9.75 -1.99
CA ALA A 20 -5.03 -8.93 -1.94
C ALA A 20 -3.90 -9.73 -1.27
N SER A 21 -2.65 -9.44 -1.59
CA SER A 21 -1.52 -9.97 -0.82
C SER A 21 -1.46 -9.35 0.59
N ALA A 22 -0.88 -10.05 1.55
CA ALA A 22 -0.69 -9.53 2.90
C ALA A 22 0.06 -8.18 2.92
N PRO A 23 1.14 -7.96 2.14
CA PRO A 23 1.73 -6.65 1.96
C PRO A 23 0.79 -5.62 1.34
N GLY A 24 -0.04 -6.02 0.36
CA GLY A 24 -1.04 -5.14 -0.25
C GLY A 24 -2.10 -4.67 0.74
N VAL A 25 -2.59 -5.55 1.61
CA VAL A 25 -3.46 -5.17 2.74
C VAL A 25 -2.76 -4.16 3.65
N GLY A 26 -1.44 -4.29 3.82
CA GLY A 26 -0.62 -3.40 4.62
C GLY A 26 -0.56 -1.95 4.14
N PHE A 27 -0.93 -1.65 2.88
CA PHE A 27 -0.92 -0.29 2.31
C PHE A 27 -1.81 0.69 3.08
N ALA A 28 -2.80 0.20 3.79
CA ALA A 28 -3.69 1.02 4.60
C ALA A 28 -3.02 1.65 5.83
N ALA A 29 -1.85 1.16 6.22
CA ALA A 29 -1.05 1.69 7.32
C ALA A 29 0.25 2.32 6.79
N GLY A 30 0.80 3.30 7.52
CA GLY A 30 2.07 3.92 7.17
C GLY A 30 3.23 2.94 7.15
N GLY A 31 4.12 3.05 6.18
CA GLY A 31 5.21 2.14 5.93
C GLY A 31 4.83 0.87 5.15
N GLY A 32 3.54 0.67 4.86
CA GLY A 32 3.06 -0.55 4.23
C GLY A 32 3.44 -0.69 2.77
N VAL A 33 3.47 0.42 2.03
CA VAL A 33 3.86 0.42 0.60
C VAL A 33 5.36 0.15 0.49
N ALA A 34 6.18 0.86 1.26
CA ALA A 34 7.62 0.65 1.26
C ALA A 34 7.98 -0.80 1.61
N LYS A 35 7.30 -1.38 2.59
CA LYS A 35 7.50 -2.77 2.96
C LYS A 35 7.14 -3.76 1.85
N ALA A 36 6.04 -3.52 1.14
CA ALA A 36 5.66 -4.37 0.02
C ALA A 36 6.69 -4.32 -1.12
N VAL A 37 7.22 -3.13 -1.42
CA VAL A 37 8.29 -2.95 -2.41
C VAL A 37 9.57 -3.63 -1.95
N GLU A 38 9.94 -3.50 -0.68
CA GLU A 38 11.08 -4.18 -0.08
C GLU A 38 10.98 -5.71 -0.25
N GLU A 39 9.81 -6.30 0.04
CA GLU A 39 9.58 -7.74 -0.12
C GLU A 39 9.70 -8.21 -1.58
N VAL A 40 9.26 -7.38 -2.53
CA VAL A 40 9.44 -7.66 -3.98
C VAL A 40 10.92 -7.59 -4.37
N ILE A 41 11.63 -6.55 -3.92
CA ILE A 41 13.06 -6.41 -4.21
C ILE A 41 13.84 -7.58 -3.62
N HIS A 42 13.58 -7.97 -2.39
CA HIS A 42 14.23 -9.14 -1.77
C HIS A 42 14.00 -10.44 -2.54
N ARG A 43 12.83 -10.59 -3.14
CA ARG A 43 12.53 -11.78 -3.95
C ARG A 43 13.26 -11.78 -5.29
N LEU A 44 13.36 -10.60 -5.93
CA LEU A 44 14.03 -10.46 -7.24
C LEU A 44 15.54 -10.35 -7.10
N HIS A 45 16.01 -9.70 -6.06
CA HIS A 45 17.39 -9.33 -5.80
C HIS A 45 17.76 -9.56 -4.34
N PRO A 46 17.88 -10.83 -3.90
CA PRO A 46 18.15 -11.16 -2.49
C PRO A 46 19.48 -10.62 -1.97
N GLU A 47 20.40 -10.26 -2.88
CA GLU A 47 21.68 -9.64 -2.55
C GLU A 47 21.58 -8.14 -2.21
N VAL A 48 20.43 -7.50 -2.52
CA VAL A 48 20.27 -6.07 -2.32
C VAL A 48 19.71 -5.79 -0.93
N ALA A 49 20.46 -5.05 -0.13
CA ALA A 49 19.98 -4.53 1.15
C ALA A 49 19.13 -3.28 0.92
N VAL A 50 17.82 -3.42 1.04
CA VAL A 50 16.86 -2.31 0.91
C VAL A 50 16.84 -1.51 2.20
N LYS A 51 16.94 -0.18 2.07
CA LYS A 51 16.76 0.75 3.18
C LYS A 51 15.46 1.50 2.96
N THR A 52 14.60 1.52 3.96
CA THR A 52 13.32 2.22 3.90
C THR A 52 13.23 3.30 4.97
N ALA A 53 12.49 4.36 4.69
CA ALA A 53 12.06 5.32 5.70
C ALA A 53 10.65 5.79 5.36
N ALA A 54 9.81 5.92 6.38
CA ALA A 54 8.42 6.35 6.24
C ALA A 54 8.16 7.59 7.09
N ALA A 55 7.27 8.45 6.60
CA ALA A 55 6.78 9.61 7.31
C ALA A 55 5.26 9.70 7.18
N GLU A 56 4.59 10.04 8.28
CA GLU A 56 3.15 10.20 8.37
C GLU A 56 2.79 11.63 8.77
N GLY A 57 1.86 12.22 8.04
CA GLY A 57 1.51 13.63 8.17
C GLY A 57 2.36 14.54 7.29
N LEU A 58 1.72 15.55 6.69
CA LEU A 58 2.38 16.46 5.72
C LEU A 58 3.62 17.16 6.28
N ASN A 59 3.63 17.53 7.57
CA ASN A 59 4.77 18.17 8.19
C ASN A 59 5.97 17.22 8.29
N GLU A 60 5.75 15.98 8.68
CA GLU A 60 6.80 14.97 8.78
C GLU A 60 7.32 14.58 7.40
N CYS A 61 6.44 14.45 6.41
CA CYS A 61 6.84 14.26 5.01
C CYS A 61 7.74 15.40 4.52
N ARG A 62 7.38 16.65 4.82
CA ARG A 62 8.23 17.82 4.47
C ARG A 62 9.60 17.78 5.16
N LYS A 63 9.64 17.35 6.44
CA LYS A 63 10.93 17.19 7.16
C LYS A 63 11.77 16.11 6.51
N MET A 64 11.19 14.95 6.24
CA MET A 64 11.86 13.84 5.56
C MET A 64 12.45 14.28 4.22
N LEU A 65 11.68 14.97 3.37
CA LEU A 65 12.15 15.47 2.07
C LEU A 65 13.25 16.50 2.20
N ARG A 66 13.20 17.39 3.22
CA ARG A 66 14.31 18.33 3.49
C ARG A 66 15.60 17.60 3.85
N ILE A 67 15.49 16.55 4.67
CA ILE A 67 16.63 15.72 5.06
C ILE A 67 17.15 14.94 3.84
N ALA A 68 16.25 14.40 3.00
CA ALA A 68 16.64 13.71 1.78
C ALA A 68 17.50 14.59 0.86
N ARG A 69 17.15 15.88 0.73
CA ARG A 69 17.95 16.85 -0.05
C ARG A 69 19.38 17.04 0.44
N THR A 70 19.71 16.65 1.65
CA THR A 70 21.09 16.69 2.19
C THR A 70 21.90 15.44 1.89
N GLY A 71 21.34 14.48 1.15
CA GLY A 71 21.99 13.19 0.85
C GLY A 71 21.87 12.14 1.98
N LYS A 72 21.28 12.49 3.13
CA LYS A 72 21.18 11.56 4.27
C LYS A 72 20.38 10.27 3.94
N TYR A 73 19.45 10.37 3.01
CA TYR A 73 18.62 9.24 2.55
C TYR A 73 19.03 8.72 1.17
N ASP A 74 20.29 8.91 0.75
CA ASP A 74 20.77 8.35 -0.52
C ASP A 74 20.67 6.82 -0.47
N GLY A 75 20.05 6.24 -1.50
CA GLY A 75 19.78 4.80 -1.58
C GLY A 75 18.61 4.31 -0.71
N TYR A 76 17.80 5.21 -0.15
CA TYR A 76 16.59 4.84 0.57
C TYR A 76 15.35 4.89 -0.32
N LEU A 77 14.43 3.96 -0.11
CA LEU A 77 13.04 4.07 -0.53
C LEU A 77 12.28 4.89 0.51
N LEU A 78 11.72 6.02 0.09
CA LEU A 78 10.99 6.92 0.98
C LEU A 78 9.48 6.79 0.75
N GLU A 79 8.73 6.57 1.83
CA GLU A 79 7.27 6.58 1.81
C GLU A 79 6.74 7.78 2.58
N GLY A 80 5.81 8.53 2.00
CA GLY A 80 5.11 9.63 2.67
C GLY A 80 3.60 9.46 2.61
N MET A 81 2.93 9.48 3.76
CA MET A 81 1.48 9.47 3.87
C MET A 81 0.97 10.77 4.47
N ALA A 82 -0.10 11.33 3.88
CA ALA A 82 -0.67 12.59 4.35
C ALA A 82 -1.32 12.47 5.74
N CYS A 83 -1.95 11.33 6.02
CA CYS A 83 -2.65 11.08 7.27
C CYS A 83 -1.74 10.39 8.28
N PRO A 84 -1.57 10.91 9.51
CA PRO A 84 -0.92 10.17 10.59
C PRO A 84 -1.67 8.86 10.89
N GLY A 85 -0.96 7.74 10.92
CA GLY A 85 -1.53 6.40 11.09
C GLY A 85 -1.98 5.73 9.80
N GLY A 86 -1.82 6.40 8.64
CA GLY A 86 -2.22 5.88 7.34
C GLY A 86 -3.73 6.02 7.07
N CYS A 87 -4.21 5.33 6.04
CA CYS A 87 -5.61 5.40 5.59
C CYS A 87 -6.60 4.94 6.67
N ILE A 88 -6.21 4.01 7.52
CA ILE A 88 -7.04 3.50 8.63
C ILE A 88 -7.28 4.52 9.75
N ALA A 89 -6.56 5.64 9.72
CA ALA A 89 -6.68 6.75 10.68
C ALA A 89 -6.99 8.08 9.98
N GLY A 90 -7.26 8.05 8.67
CA GLY A 90 -7.53 9.23 7.86
C GLY A 90 -8.90 9.85 8.10
N ALA A 91 -9.12 10.97 7.42
CA ALA A 91 -10.41 11.68 7.48
C ALA A 91 -11.55 10.77 7.00
N GLY A 92 -12.68 10.80 7.72
CA GLY A 92 -13.84 9.97 7.43
C GLY A 92 -13.84 8.58 8.09
N THR A 93 -12.75 8.19 8.77
CA THR A 93 -12.75 6.96 9.57
C THR A 93 -13.61 7.14 10.83
N VAL A 94 -14.40 6.12 11.15
CA VAL A 94 -15.37 6.17 12.27
C VAL A 94 -14.90 5.36 13.49
N GLN A 95 -13.75 4.72 13.40
CA GLN A 95 -13.18 3.92 14.47
C GLN A 95 -11.86 4.50 14.99
N PRO A 96 -11.54 4.29 16.27
CA PRO A 96 -10.22 4.64 16.80
C PRO A 96 -9.09 3.95 16.00
N PRO A 97 -7.99 4.66 15.68
CA PRO A 97 -6.89 4.13 14.87
C PRO A 97 -6.31 2.83 15.38
N GLU A 98 -6.18 2.67 16.71
CA GLU A 98 -5.63 1.46 17.33
C GLU A 98 -6.52 0.24 17.09
N LYS A 99 -7.85 0.44 17.11
CA LYS A 99 -8.81 -0.63 16.83
C LYS A 99 -8.73 -1.04 15.36
N SER A 100 -8.67 -0.06 14.47
CA SER A 100 -8.52 -0.28 13.03
C SER A 100 -7.19 -0.98 12.71
N ARG A 101 -6.09 -0.58 13.35
CA ARG A 101 -4.78 -1.22 13.18
C ARG A 101 -4.80 -2.69 13.60
N ARG A 102 -5.38 -3.01 14.76
CA ARG A 102 -5.52 -4.41 15.22
C ARG A 102 -6.36 -5.25 14.26
N ALA A 103 -7.45 -4.68 13.74
CA ALA A 103 -8.30 -5.37 12.76
C ALA A 103 -7.54 -5.60 11.44
N LEU A 104 -6.78 -4.61 10.96
CA LEU A 104 -5.94 -4.71 9.79
C LEU A 104 -4.88 -5.80 9.93
N GLU A 105 -4.16 -5.85 11.05
CA GLU A 105 -3.14 -6.88 11.29
C GLU A 105 -3.75 -8.29 11.37
N LYS A 106 -4.92 -8.42 12.00
CA LYS A 106 -5.65 -9.70 12.02
C LYS A 106 -6.06 -10.13 10.61
N TYR A 107 -6.58 -9.20 9.82
CA TYR A 107 -6.96 -9.48 8.44
C TYR A 107 -5.74 -9.85 7.59
N LYS A 108 -4.67 -9.08 7.67
CA LYS A 108 -3.40 -9.33 7.00
C LYS A 108 -2.83 -10.71 7.32
N ALA A 109 -2.89 -11.14 8.60
CA ALA A 109 -2.42 -12.44 9.03
C ALA A 109 -3.26 -13.61 8.48
N ALA A 110 -4.50 -13.36 8.09
CA ALA A 110 -5.40 -14.36 7.52
C ALA A 110 -5.30 -14.48 5.99
N VAL A 111 -4.57 -13.57 5.33
CA VAL A 111 -4.40 -13.59 3.88
C VAL A 111 -3.40 -14.67 3.47
N SER A 112 -3.79 -15.47 2.47
CA SER A 112 -2.97 -16.59 1.96
C SER A 112 -1.78 -16.15 1.11
N ILE A 113 -1.90 -15.02 0.39
CA ILE A 113 -0.88 -14.51 -0.51
C ILE A 113 0.13 -13.69 0.28
N SER A 114 1.33 -14.23 0.46
CA SER A 114 2.38 -13.60 1.28
C SER A 114 3.24 -12.59 0.55
N ASN A 115 3.30 -12.66 -0.79
CA ASN A 115 4.13 -11.75 -1.60
C ASN A 115 3.29 -11.12 -2.71
N PRO A 116 3.44 -9.83 -3.02
CA PRO A 116 2.71 -9.16 -4.09
C PRO A 116 2.88 -9.82 -5.46
N MET A 117 4.02 -10.45 -5.72
CA MET A 117 4.31 -11.13 -6.98
C MET A 117 3.52 -12.44 -7.17
N ASP A 118 2.87 -12.93 -6.11
CA ASP A 118 2.02 -14.12 -6.19
C ASP A 118 0.54 -13.75 -6.46
N SER A 119 0.27 -12.45 -6.69
CA SER A 119 -1.07 -11.97 -7.01
C SER A 119 -1.54 -12.51 -8.37
N GLN A 120 -2.74 -13.05 -8.40
CA GLN A 120 -3.41 -13.49 -9.63
C GLN A 120 -3.64 -12.36 -10.64
N TYR A 121 -3.58 -11.10 -10.20
CA TYR A 121 -3.77 -9.91 -11.04
C TYR A 121 -2.48 -9.43 -11.72
N LEU A 122 -1.34 -10.01 -11.37
CA LEU A 122 -0.05 -9.59 -11.92
C LEU A 122 -0.02 -9.73 -13.45
N GLU A 123 -0.56 -10.84 -13.97
CA GLU A 123 -0.60 -11.08 -15.41
C GLU A 123 -1.45 -10.05 -16.15
N GLY A 124 -2.62 -9.71 -15.61
CA GLY A 124 -3.46 -8.63 -16.17
C GLY A 124 -2.75 -7.27 -16.18
N THR A 125 -1.94 -7.00 -15.15
CA THR A 125 -1.14 -5.79 -15.08
C THR A 125 -0.02 -5.81 -16.14
N ARG A 126 0.63 -6.94 -16.36
CA ARG A 126 1.66 -7.09 -17.41
C ARG A 126 1.11 -6.79 -18.80
N LEU A 127 -0.09 -7.28 -19.12
CA LEU A 127 -0.76 -7.00 -20.40
C LEU A 127 -0.99 -5.51 -20.65
N LEU A 128 -1.18 -4.71 -19.59
CA LEU A 128 -1.33 -3.26 -19.70
C LEU A 128 0.01 -2.56 -20.03
N TYR A 129 1.13 -3.19 -19.75
CA TYR A 129 2.47 -2.61 -19.86
C TYR A 129 3.38 -3.35 -20.87
N GLU A 130 2.83 -4.21 -21.74
CA GLU A 130 3.59 -4.94 -22.74
C GLU A 130 4.25 -4.05 -23.82
N ASN A 131 3.89 -2.78 -23.91
CA ASN A 131 4.62 -1.81 -24.71
C ASN A 131 5.65 -1.08 -23.84
N GLU A 132 6.90 -1.58 -23.81
CA GLU A 132 8.04 -0.91 -23.17
C GLU A 132 8.19 0.57 -23.60
N ALA A 133 7.74 0.91 -24.82
CA ALA A 133 7.67 2.28 -25.30
C ALA A 133 6.78 3.22 -24.47
N ASP A 134 5.83 2.71 -23.70
CA ASP A 134 4.98 3.53 -22.84
C ASP A 134 5.64 3.88 -21.51
N TRP A 135 6.59 3.09 -21.01
CA TRP A 135 7.39 3.42 -19.84
C TRP A 135 8.31 4.63 -20.05
N ASP A 136 8.88 4.74 -21.26
CA ASP A 136 9.71 5.89 -21.65
C ASP A 136 8.93 7.20 -21.74
N ARG A 137 7.61 7.15 -21.90
CA ARG A 137 6.74 8.32 -21.90
C ARG A 137 6.38 8.80 -20.52
N VAL A 138 6.20 7.90 -19.55
CA VAL A 138 5.79 8.22 -18.19
C VAL A 138 6.96 8.75 -17.35
N GLY A 139 8.19 8.40 -17.69
CA GLY A 139 9.40 8.78 -16.96
C GLY A 139 10.03 10.13 -17.34
N ARG A 140 9.45 10.89 -18.27
CA ARG A 140 10.06 12.14 -18.79
C ARG A 140 9.27 13.42 -18.46
N HIS A 141 8.59 13.46 -17.33
CA HIS A 141 7.97 14.70 -16.84
C HIS A 141 8.53 15.13 -15.50
#